data_48346ed4562c43f611734faa8dcbf23e
#
_entry.id   48346ed4562c43f611734faa8dcbf23e
#
_cell.length_a   1.000
_cell.length_b   1.000
_cell.length_c   1.000
_cell.angle_alpha   90.00
_cell.angle_beta   90.00
_cell.angle_gamma   90.00
#
_symmetry.space_group_name_H-M   'P 1'
#
loop_
_entity.id
_entity.type
_entity.pdbx_description
1 polymer ?
#
loop_
_entity_poly.entity_id
_entity_poly.type
_entity_poly.pdbx_seq_one_letter_code
_entity_poly.pdbx_strand_id
1 'polypeptide(L)'
;MANASLIGQYHDIPSEDPRIMLRYRVQRRLDRFYEEMVDLDNMPILFSSYQHDLEILSSMNPEEWEDKVMNAPGIYSEIYKEAKISEGRSLPGSIHPDVEERMFRKLTTHWERIARSFVEDVKDLVKDCHDVLARIAIPNSKVRLEVSRVVAKTLEEWNRDADAALLELIKDNQARPLVTRHPLLISETIAADKQRGEILLGKKSTMAPNGESEGTPNTIRGGHQQRFISTLLSQVLFVRARLESYYKIALYRFIDNVAMQVVERHVLGPKCPMLTVSVKTFANLNDEELNSVAGEDETDIRIRARLERQRSRYVQALEKWERLRAL
;
A
#
# COMPACT_ATOMS: atom_id res chain seq x y z
N MET A 1 24.17 -4.80 12.40
CA MET A 1 22.84 -5.35 12.79
C MET A 1 21.69 -4.63 12.08
N ALA A 2 21.47 -3.33 12.27
CA ALA A 2 20.32 -2.61 11.64
C ALA A 2 20.28 -2.74 10.11
N ASN A 3 21.37 -2.48 9.39
CA ASN A 3 21.46 -2.69 7.96
C ASN A 3 21.18 -4.14 7.55
N ALA A 4 21.68 -5.11 8.29
CA ALA A 4 21.47 -6.52 8.02
C ALA A 4 19.96 -6.88 8.09
N SER A 5 19.23 -6.40 9.09
CA SER A 5 17.78 -6.58 9.21
C SER A 5 17.01 -5.90 8.09
N LEU A 6 17.44 -4.69 7.66
CA LEU A 6 16.79 -3.94 6.56
C LEU A 6 16.96 -4.61 5.20
N ILE A 7 18.11 -5.25 4.95
CA ILE A 7 18.40 -5.93 3.67
C ILE A 7 18.12 -7.44 3.69
N GLY A 8 17.71 -7.99 4.85
CA GLY A 8 17.36 -9.40 4.99
C GLY A 8 18.54 -10.35 5.23
N GLN A 9 19.67 -9.84 5.70
CA GLN A 9 20.87 -10.63 6.07
C GLN A 9 20.90 -10.87 7.57
N TYR A 10 20.28 -11.94 8.07
CA TYR A 10 20.07 -12.16 9.52
C TYR A 10 21.15 -13.01 10.19
N HIS A 11 21.97 -13.76 9.46
CA HIS A 11 22.94 -14.72 9.99
C HIS A 11 24.07 -14.08 10.81
N ASP A 12 24.33 -12.78 10.61
CA ASP A 12 25.35 -12.05 11.37
C ASP A 12 24.80 -11.39 12.65
N ILE A 13 23.50 -11.57 12.95
CA ILE A 13 22.88 -10.99 14.12
C ILE A 13 22.84 -12.02 15.25
N PRO A 14 23.44 -11.77 16.41
CA PRO A 14 23.53 -12.74 17.51
C PRO A 14 22.20 -12.83 18.28
N SER A 15 21.11 -13.19 17.61
CA SER A 15 19.80 -13.37 18.23
C SER A 15 18.89 -14.19 17.34
N GLU A 16 18.08 -15.06 17.95
CA GLU A 16 17.04 -15.85 17.29
C GLU A 16 15.65 -15.18 17.38
N ASP A 17 15.56 -13.96 17.86
CA ASP A 17 14.27 -13.25 18.00
C ASP A 17 13.67 -12.98 16.62
N PRO A 18 12.44 -13.50 16.32
CA PRO A 18 11.83 -13.35 15.02
C PRO A 18 11.59 -11.88 14.61
N ARG A 19 11.55 -10.95 15.58
CA ARG A 19 11.37 -9.53 15.32
C ARG A 19 12.52 -8.89 14.56
N ILE A 20 13.69 -9.50 14.59
CA ILE A 20 14.88 -9.08 13.83
C ILE A 20 14.71 -9.30 12.34
N MET A 21 13.88 -10.27 11.95
CA MET A 21 13.60 -10.61 10.54
C MET A 21 12.69 -9.56 9.88
N LEU A 22 13.08 -8.28 9.95
CA LEU A 22 12.25 -7.16 9.53
C LEU A 22 11.83 -7.27 8.06
N ARG A 23 12.77 -7.47 7.13
CA ARG A 23 12.46 -7.54 5.69
C ARG A 23 11.46 -8.66 5.38
N TYR A 24 11.60 -9.83 6.00
CA TYR A 24 10.66 -10.93 5.84
C TYR A 24 9.27 -10.56 6.40
N ARG A 25 9.21 -9.95 7.58
CA ARG A 25 7.95 -9.51 8.20
C ARG A 25 7.25 -8.45 7.34
N VAL A 26 8.00 -7.49 6.81
CA VAL A 26 7.48 -6.46 5.91
C VAL A 26 6.93 -7.09 4.63
N GLN A 27 7.65 -8.05 4.03
CA GLN A 27 7.17 -8.75 2.83
C GLN A 27 5.84 -9.47 3.11
N ARG A 28 5.76 -10.22 4.22
CA ARG A 28 4.52 -10.88 4.65
C ARG A 28 3.36 -9.91 4.87
N ARG A 29 3.65 -8.71 5.38
CA ARG A 29 2.61 -7.67 5.56
C ARG A 29 2.20 -7.04 4.22
N LEU A 30 3.13 -6.91 3.29
CA LEU A 30 2.85 -6.45 1.92
C LEU A 30 1.95 -7.44 1.16
N ASP A 31 2.23 -8.75 1.28
CA ASP A 31 1.38 -9.79 0.67
C ASP A 31 -0.06 -9.69 1.20
N ARG A 32 -0.23 -9.51 2.51
CA ARG A 32 -1.55 -9.30 3.12
C ARG A 32 -2.20 -7.98 2.68
N PHE A 33 -1.43 -6.90 2.56
CA PHE A 33 -1.94 -5.63 2.04
C PHE A 33 -2.45 -5.78 0.60
N TYR A 34 -1.73 -6.51 -0.24
CA TYR A 34 -2.18 -6.85 -1.58
C TYR A 34 -3.52 -7.62 -1.54
N GLU A 35 -3.61 -8.66 -0.70
CA GLU A 35 -4.84 -9.44 -0.52
C GLU A 35 -6.00 -8.54 -0.05
N GLU A 36 -5.80 -7.70 0.96
CA GLU A 36 -6.80 -6.76 1.49
C GLU A 36 -7.28 -5.75 0.43
N MET A 37 -6.38 -5.32 -0.47
CA MET A 37 -6.73 -4.38 -1.54
C MET A 37 -7.46 -5.03 -2.71
N VAL A 38 -7.17 -6.30 -3.00
CA VAL A 38 -7.74 -7.06 -4.12
C VAL A 38 -8.97 -7.84 -3.71
N ASP A 39 -9.20 -8.05 -2.39
CA ASP A 39 -10.31 -8.81 -1.88
C ASP A 39 -11.65 -8.28 -2.40
N LEU A 40 -12.43 -9.19 -2.98
CA LEU A 40 -13.74 -8.91 -3.55
C LEU A 40 -14.75 -8.38 -2.53
N ASP A 41 -14.61 -8.75 -1.24
CA ASP A 41 -15.45 -8.24 -0.16
C ASP A 41 -15.17 -6.76 0.15
N ASN A 42 -13.94 -6.29 -0.12
CA ASN A 42 -13.56 -4.88 -0.05
C ASN A 42 -13.80 -4.15 -1.39
N MET A 43 -13.92 -4.88 -2.50
CA MET A 43 -14.41 -4.26 -3.74
C MET A 43 -15.86 -3.84 -3.51
N PRO A 44 -16.21 -2.60 -3.86
CA PRO A 44 -17.61 -2.21 -3.84
C PRO A 44 -18.41 -3.26 -4.60
N ILE A 45 -19.51 -3.74 -4.02
CA ILE A 45 -20.52 -4.66 -4.59
C ILE A 45 -20.92 -4.28 -6.04
N LEU A 46 -20.35 -3.21 -6.52
CA LEU A 46 -20.58 -2.57 -7.80
C LEU A 46 -19.98 -3.32 -9.01
N PHE A 47 -19.00 -4.20 -8.78
CA PHE A 47 -18.42 -5.01 -9.86
C PHE A 47 -18.88 -6.47 -9.78
N SER A 48 -20.17 -6.70 -9.92
CA SER A 48 -20.65 -8.04 -10.33
C SER A 48 -20.00 -8.46 -11.64
N SER A 49 -19.88 -9.76 -11.89
CA SER A 49 -19.24 -10.23 -13.11
C SER A 49 -19.90 -9.60 -14.34
N TYR A 50 -19.10 -8.91 -15.15
CA TYR A 50 -19.56 -8.22 -16.37
C TYR A 50 -20.32 -9.16 -17.30
N GLN A 51 -19.92 -10.42 -17.41
CA GLN A 51 -20.61 -11.43 -18.20
C GLN A 51 -22.01 -11.74 -17.66
N HIS A 52 -22.17 -11.88 -16.35
CA HIS A 52 -23.44 -12.13 -15.72
C HIS A 52 -24.42 -10.97 -15.93
N ASP A 53 -23.94 -9.73 -15.78
CA ASP A 53 -24.74 -8.54 -16.03
C ASP A 53 -25.19 -8.45 -17.49
N LEU A 54 -24.30 -8.77 -18.43
CA LEU A 54 -24.62 -8.78 -19.87
C LEU A 54 -25.62 -9.89 -20.24
N GLU A 55 -25.52 -11.07 -19.62
CA GLU A 55 -26.50 -12.15 -19.80
C GLU A 55 -27.88 -11.74 -19.29
N ILE A 56 -27.96 -11.15 -18.10
CA ILE A 56 -29.21 -10.60 -17.56
C ILE A 56 -29.77 -9.56 -18.51
N LEU A 57 -28.95 -8.61 -18.93
CA LEU A 57 -29.37 -7.55 -19.84
C LEU A 57 -29.80 -8.12 -21.23
N SER A 58 -29.14 -9.16 -21.75
CA SER A 58 -29.51 -9.79 -23.02
C SER A 58 -30.84 -10.55 -22.98
N SER A 59 -31.26 -10.99 -21.80
CA SER A 59 -32.51 -11.73 -21.58
C SER A 59 -33.75 -10.84 -21.39
N MET A 60 -33.57 -9.53 -21.20
CA MET A 60 -34.62 -8.57 -20.90
C MET A 60 -35.14 -7.83 -22.16
N ASN A 61 -36.37 -7.32 -22.11
CA ASN A 61 -36.86 -6.39 -23.11
C ASN A 61 -36.19 -5.01 -22.98
N PRO A 62 -35.78 -4.36 -24.09
CA PRO A 62 -35.13 -3.06 -24.07
C PRO A 62 -35.92 -1.97 -23.34
N GLU A 63 -37.25 -2.00 -23.41
CA GLU A 63 -38.13 -1.05 -22.75
C GLU A 63 -38.15 -1.17 -21.23
N GLU A 64 -37.84 -2.36 -20.68
CA GLU A 64 -37.75 -2.61 -19.24
C GLU A 64 -36.37 -2.31 -18.68
N TRP A 65 -35.36 -2.16 -19.52
CA TRP A 65 -33.99 -2.01 -19.09
C TRP A 65 -33.73 -0.72 -18.30
N GLU A 66 -34.28 0.37 -18.82
CA GLU A 66 -34.05 1.68 -18.18
C GLU A 66 -34.63 1.69 -16.78
N ASP A 67 -35.81 1.18 -16.57
CA ASP A 67 -36.47 1.09 -15.26
C ASP A 67 -35.74 0.10 -14.31
N LYS A 68 -35.35 -1.06 -14.84
CA LYS A 68 -34.66 -2.09 -14.02
C LYS A 68 -33.26 -1.68 -13.64
N VAL A 69 -32.47 -1.07 -14.54
CA VAL A 69 -31.13 -0.54 -14.25
C VAL A 69 -31.18 0.60 -13.25
N MET A 70 -32.22 1.46 -13.32
CA MET A 70 -32.39 2.56 -12.37
C MET A 70 -32.73 2.10 -10.95
N ASN A 71 -33.48 1.01 -10.83
CA ASN A 71 -33.99 0.52 -9.55
C ASN A 71 -33.17 -0.62 -8.94
N ALA A 72 -32.29 -1.25 -9.72
CA ALA A 72 -31.39 -2.29 -9.21
C ALA A 72 -30.21 -1.68 -8.46
N PRO A 73 -29.84 -2.19 -7.25
CA PRO A 73 -28.61 -1.78 -6.61
C PRO A 73 -27.41 -2.27 -7.43
N GLY A 74 -26.53 -1.36 -7.85
CA GLY A 74 -25.32 -1.72 -8.57
C GLY A 74 -24.68 -0.57 -9.31
N ILE A 75 -23.53 -0.84 -9.94
CA ILE A 75 -22.72 0.17 -10.62
C ILE A 75 -23.46 0.87 -11.77
N TYR A 76 -24.31 0.17 -12.49
CA TYR A 76 -25.08 0.73 -13.59
C TYR A 76 -26.03 1.82 -13.12
N SER A 77 -26.77 1.54 -12.04
CA SER A 77 -27.68 2.48 -11.42
C SER A 77 -26.93 3.72 -10.93
N GLU A 78 -25.75 3.54 -10.33
CA GLU A 78 -24.94 4.67 -9.86
C GLU A 78 -24.37 5.51 -11.02
N ILE A 79 -23.85 4.87 -12.07
CA ILE A 79 -23.39 5.57 -13.27
C ILE A 79 -24.56 6.31 -13.94
N TYR A 80 -25.74 5.68 -14.03
CA TYR A 80 -26.91 6.28 -14.62
C TYR A 80 -27.37 7.52 -13.83
N LYS A 81 -27.44 7.44 -12.51
CA LYS A 81 -27.77 8.57 -11.63
C LYS A 81 -26.79 9.73 -11.81
N GLU A 82 -25.49 9.44 -11.84
CA GLU A 82 -24.45 10.45 -12.05
C GLU A 82 -24.52 11.06 -13.47
N ALA A 83 -24.87 10.24 -14.47
CA ALA A 83 -25.08 10.71 -15.85
C ALA A 83 -26.27 11.67 -15.92
N LYS A 84 -27.40 11.32 -15.27
CA LYS A 84 -28.59 12.21 -15.18
C LYS A 84 -28.31 13.52 -14.50
N ILE A 85 -27.54 13.53 -13.41
CA ILE A 85 -27.12 14.77 -12.72
C ILE A 85 -26.28 15.65 -13.65
N SER A 86 -25.52 15.03 -14.57
CA SER A 86 -24.68 15.74 -15.54
C SER A 86 -25.39 16.10 -16.84
N GLU A 87 -26.66 15.74 -16.99
CA GLU A 87 -27.48 16.06 -18.16
C GLU A 87 -27.53 17.59 -18.37
N GLY A 88 -27.33 18.03 -19.60
CA GLY A 88 -27.22 19.46 -19.91
C GLY A 88 -25.80 20.05 -19.92
N ARG A 89 -24.79 19.31 -19.43
CA ARG A 89 -23.37 19.68 -19.52
C ARG A 89 -22.65 19.03 -20.71
N SER A 90 -23.31 18.13 -21.42
CA SER A 90 -22.82 17.40 -22.60
C SER A 90 -23.87 17.33 -23.69
N LEU A 91 -23.45 16.93 -24.89
CA LEU A 91 -24.37 16.73 -25.98
C LEU A 91 -25.38 15.61 -25.66
N PRO A 92 -26.62 15.70 -26.16
CA PRO A 92 -27.62 14.66 -25.97
C PRO A 92 -27.08 13.27 -26.34
N GLY A 93 -27.26 12.29 -25.46
CA GLY A 93 -26.75 10.93 -25.62
C GLY A 93 -25.30 10.69 -25.32
N SER A 94 -24.56 11.69 -24.79
CA SER A 94 -23.19 11.52 -24.28
C SER A 94 -23.12 11.75 -22.77
N ILE A 95 -22.28 10.95 -22.08
CA ILE A 95 -22.02 11.11 -20.64
C ILE A 95 -20.81 12.04 -20.48
N HIS A 96 -20.92 12.99 -19.55
CA HIS A 96 -19.82 13.91 -19.27
C HIS A 96 -18.64 13.17 -18.64
N PRO A 97 -17.38 13.45 -19.02
CA PRO A 97 -16.19 12.78 -18.48
C PRO A 97 -16.07 12.84 -16.93
N ASP A 98 -16.58 13.90 -16.30
CA ASP A 98 -16.60 14.02 -14.83
C ASP A 98 -17.33 12.86 -14.13
N VAL A 99 -18.23 12.18 -14.81
CA VAL A 99 -18.96 11.01 -14.26
C VAL A 99 -17.97 9.90 -13.92
N GLU A 100 -17.02 9.63 -14.81
CA GLU A 100 -15.99 8.60 -14.57
C GLU A 100 -15.12 8.97 -13.40
N GLU A 101 -14.70 10.23 -13.28
CA GLU A 101 -13.89 10.70 -12.15
C GLU A 101 -14.65 10.59 -10.83
N ARG A 102 -15.91 11.01 -10.79
CA ARG A 102 -16.73 10.90 -9.57
C ARG A 102 -16.97 9.45 -9.18
N MET A 103 -17.26 8.59 -10.15
CA MET A 103 -17.43 7.16 -9.90
C MET A 103 -16.13 6.53 -9.39
N PHE A 104 -14.99 6.83 -10.00
CA PHE A 104 -13.71 6.33 -9.53
C PHE A 104 -13.41 6.75 -8.10
N ARG A 105 -13.67 7.99 -7.72
CA ARG A 105 -13.52 8.47 -6.34
C ARG A 105 -14.39 7.69 -5.36
N LYS A 106 -15.66 7.42 -5.72
CA LYS A 106 -16.56 6.59 -4.91
C LYS A 106 -16.03 5.18 -4.73
N LEU A 107 -15.51 4.56 -5.80
CA LEU A 107 -14.99 3.20 -5.80
C LEU A 107 -13.71 3.05 -4.98
N THR A 108 -12.88 4.09 -4.89
CA THR A 108 -11.58 4.07 -4.22
C THR A 108 -11.59 4.60 -2.79
N THR A 109 -12.77 4.91 -2.23
CA THR A 109 -12.91 5.50 -0.90
C THR A 109 -12.25 4.66 0.21
N HIS A 110 -12.30 3.33 0.07
CA HIS A 110 -11.75 2.38 1.05
C HIS A 110 -10.22 2.24 0.99
N TRP A 111 -9.57 2.65 -0.11
CA TRP A 111 -8.12 2.51 -0.31
C TRP A 111 -7.31 3.22 0.76
N GLU A 112 -7.74 4.42 1.15
CA GLU A 112 -7.06 5.21 2.18
C GLU A 112 -6.97 4.46 3.50
N ARG A 113 -8.08 3.88 3.97
CA ARG A 113 -8.14 3.15 5.24
C ARG A 113 -7.19 1.95 5.25
N ILE A 114 -7.20 1.16 4.16
CA ILE A 114 -6.35 -0.04 4.04
C ILE A 114 -4.87 0.36 3.96
N ALA A 115 -4.54 1.37 3.15
CA ALA A 115 -3.16 1.84 3.01
C ALA A 115 -2.61 2.45 4.30
N ARG A 116 -3.42 3.21 5.05
CA ARG A 116 -3.01 3.73 6.38
C ARG A 116 -2.72 2.60 7.36
N SER A 117 -3.61 1.61 7.45
CA SER A 117 -3.38 0.44 8.30
C SER A 117 -2.09 -0.28 7.93
N PHE A 118 -1.83 -0.49 6.65
CA PHE A 118 -0.60 -1.12 6.17
C PHE A 118 0.66 -0.35 6.57
N VAL A 119 0.68 0.96 6.36
CA VAL A 119 1.85 1.80 6.67
C VAL A 119 2.10 1.84 8.19
N GLU A 120 1.05 1.95 9.02
CA GLU A 120 1.19 1.89 10.48
C GLU A 120 1.72 0.53 10.95
N ASP A 121 1.20 -0.57 10.42
CA ASP A 121 1.70 -1.91 10.75
C ASP A 121 3.20 -2.03 10.41
N VAL A 122 3.64 -1.52 9.26
CA VAL A 122 5.08 -1.55 8.91
C VAL A 122 5.91 -0.65 9.83
N LYS A 123 5.42 0.52 10.21
CA LYS A 123 6.09 1.38 11.22
C LYS A 123 6.26 0.64 12.54
N ASP A 124 5.25 -0.09 12.98
CA ASP A 124 5.32 -0.87 14.22
C ASP A 124 6.29 -2.05 14.10
N LEU A 125 6.36 -2.72 12.94
CA LEU A 125 7.39 -3.73 12.69
C LEU A 125 8.82 -3.15 12.81
N VAL A 126 9.03 -1.93 12.32
CA VAL A 126 10.32 -1.21 12.43
C VAL A 126 10.63 -0.89 13.87
N LYS A 127 9.66 -0.37 14.65
CA LYS A 127 9.84 -0.05 16.09
C LYS A 127 10.16 -1.31 16.90
N ASP A 128 9.43 -2.41 16.69
CA ASP A 128 9.68 -3.70 17.32
C ASP A 128 11.11 -4.20 17.07
N CYS A 129 11.54 -4.15 15.81
CA CYS A 129 12.88 -4.56 15.42
C CYS A 129 13.95 -3.65 16.06
N HIS A 130 13.73 -2.33 15.99
CA HIS A 130 14.60 -1.35 16.63
C HIS A 130 14.79 -1.62 18.13
N ASP A 131 13.71 -1.89 18.86
CA ASP A 131 13.73 -2.15 20.29
C ASP A 131 14.53 -3.41 20.64
N VAL A 132 14.41 -4.48 19.84
CA VAL A 132 15.20 -5.69 20.04
C VAL A 132 16.68 -5.41 19.79
N LEU A 133 17.02 -4.77 18.67
CA LEU A 133 18.39 -4.43 18.33
C LEU A 133 19.01 -3.47 19.34
N ALA A 134 18.25 -2.50 19.84
CA ALA A 134 18.70 -1.58 20.87
C ALA A 134 19.03 -2.30 22.20
N ARG A 135 18.25 -3.33 22.58
CA ARG A 135 18.54 -4.15 23.77
C ARG A 135 19.80 -4.97 23.61
N ILE A 136 20.06 -5.49 22.42
CA ILE A 136 21.28 -6.25 22.13
C ILE A 136 22.50 -5.33 22.13
N ALA A 137 22.40 -4.17 21.46
CA ALA A 137 23.50 -3.24 21.30
C ALA A 137 23.83 -2.45 22.58
N ILE A 138 22.81 -2.12 23.39
CA ILE A 138 22.91 -1.29 24.59
C ILE A 138 22.28 -2.05 25.76
N PRO A 139 23.04 -2.95 26.44
CA PRO A 139 22.51 -3.73 27.55
C PRO A 139 22.08 -2.87 28.76
N ASN A 140 22.79 -1.73 28.98
CA ASN A 140 22.43 -0.83 30.05
C ASN A 140 21.12 -0.10 29.79
N SER A 141 20.12 -0.34 30.63
CA SER A 141 18.77 0.21 30.48
C SER A 141 18.68 1.73 30.60
N LYS A 142 19.55 2.33 31.47
CA LYS A 142 19.60 3.80 31.63
C LYS A 142 20.15 4.45 30.37
N VAL A 143 21.27 3.97 29.84
CA VAL A 143 21.87 4.46 28.61
C VAL A 143 20.89 4.31 27.44
N ARG A 144 20.22 3.17 27.36
CA ARG A 144 19.22 2.93 26.30
C ARG A 144 18.06 3.92 26.36
N LEU A 145 17.56 4.27 27.55
CA LEU A 145 16.52 5.27 27.74
C LEU A 145 16.96 6.66 27.25
N GLU A 146 18.19 7.09 27.60
CA GLU A 146 18.71 8.38 27.16
C GLU A 146 18.95 8.41 25.65
N VAL A 147 19.47 7.32 25.06
CA VAL A 147 19.57 7.17 23.61
C VAL A 147 18.20 7.30 22.95
N SER A 148 17.16 6.67 23.51
CA SER A 148 15.78 6.79 22.99
C SER A 148 15.27 8.22 23.04
N ARG A 149 15.64 9.02 24.06
CA ARG A 149 15.28 10.44 24.13
C ARG A 149 15.96 11.26 23.03
N VAL A 150 17.24 11.00 22.80
CA VAL A 150 18.01 11.70 21.74
C VAL A 150 17.40 11.46 20.36
N VAL A 151 16.95 10.24 20.09
CA VAL A 151 16.37 9.90 18.77
C VAL A 151 14.88 10.19 18.66
N ALA A 152 14.19 10.55 19.74
CA ALA A 152 12.75 10.78 19.74
C ALA A 152 12.31 11.80 18.70
N LYS A 153 13.02 12.93 18.57
CA LYS A 153 12.73 13.97 17.58
C LYS A 153 12.82 13.45 16.15
N THR A 154 13.85 12.65 15.86
CA THR A 154 14.03 12.03 14.55
C THR A 154 12.92 11.01 14.25
N LEU A 155 12.45 10.31 15.28
CA LEU A 155 11.32 9.38 15.17
C LEU A 155 10.00 10.11 14.83
N GLU A 156 9.77 11.27 15.42
CA GLU A 156 8.61 12.11 15.08
C GLU A 156 8.68 12.64 13.64
N GLU A 157 9.85 13.09 13.20
CA GLU A 157 10.08 13.52 11.83
C GLU A 157 9.87 12.38 10.82
N TRP A 158 10.39 11.20 11.13
CA TRP A 158 10.21 10.00 10.32
C TRP A 158 8.73 9.61 10.17
N ASN A 159 7.97 9.59 11.27
CA ASN A 159 6.52 9.33 11.25
C ASN A 159 5.79 10.34 10.36
N ARG A 160 6.05 11.62 10.57
CA ARG A 160 5.43 12.71 9.81
C ARG A 160 5.75 12.65 8.31
N ASP A 161 6.99 12.37 7.95
CA ASP A 161 7.41 12.27 6.55
C ASP A 161 6.71 11.10 5.83
N ALA A 162 6.59 9.95 6.49
CA ALA A 162 5.86 8.79 5.95
C ALA A 162 4.37 9.08 5.78
N ASP A 163 3.73 9.71 6.78
CA ASP A 163 2.31 10.08 6.72
C ASP A 163 2.03 11.14 5.65
N ALA A 164 2.92 12.12 5.50
CA ALA A 164 2.82 13.14 4.47
C ALA A 164 2.93 12.52 3.06
N ALA A 165 3.87 11.60 2.85
CA ALA A 165 4.03 10.90 1.58
C ALA A 165 2.80 10.05 1.23
N LEU A 166 2.24 9.34 2.21
CA LEU A 166 1.01 8.57 2.00
C LEU A 166 -0.18 9.49 1.65
N LEU A 167 -0.33 10.59 2.38
CA LEU A 167 -1.41 11.55 2.13
C LEU A 167 -1.30 12.18 0.74
N GLU A 168 -0.10 12.51 0.29
CA GLU A 168 0.15 13.04 -1.06
C GLU A 168 -0.26 12.02 -2.12
N LEU A 169 0.14 10.75 -1.95
CA LEU A 169 -0.22 9.67 -2.86
C LEU A 169 -1.75 9.45 -2.93
N ILE A 170 -2.45 9.51 -1.80
CA ILE A 170 -3.91 9.40 -1.74
C ILE A 170 -4.55 10.57 -2.49
N LYS A 171 -4.10 11.80 -2.24
CA LYS A 171 -4.60 13.01 -2.94
C LYS A 171 -4.38 12.91 -4.45
N ASP A 172 -3.23 12.43 -4.88
CA ASP A 172 -2.92 12.25 -6.30
C ASP A 172 -3.88 11.30 -6.99
N ASN A 173 -4.32 10.24 -6.30
CA ASN A 173 -5.29 9.29 -6.85
C ASN A 173 -6.74 9.81 -6.82
N GLN A 174 -7.11 10.67 -5.86
CA GLN A 174 -8.48 11.12 -5.67
C GLN A 174 -8.78 12.48 -6.32
N ALA A 175 -7.81 13.39 -6.37
CA ALA A 175 -8.03 14.77 -6.78
C ALA A 175 -7.65 15.07 -8.24
N ARG A 176 -6.85 14.21 -8.87
CA ARG A 176 -6.38 14.43 -10.25
C ARG A 176 -7.29 13.76 -11.29
N PRO A 177 -7.30 14.25 -12.53
CA PRO A 177 -7.97 13.58 -13.64
C PRO A 177 -7.49 12.15 -13.83
N LEU A 178 -8.36 11.28 -14.35
CA LEU A 178 -8.02 9.90 -14.64
C LEU A 178 -7.05 9.85 -15.82
N VAL A 179 -5.77 9.58 -15.56
CA VAL A 179 -4.71 9.53 -16.57
C VAL A 179 -4.04 8.18 -16.55
N THR A 180 -3.98 7.54 -17.72
CA THR A 180 -3.15 6.35 -17.95
C THR A 180 -2.77 6.22 -19.41
N ARG A 181 -1.58 5.68 -19.68
CA ARG A 181 -1.11 5.23 -20.99
C ARG A 181 -0.95 3.72 -21.04
N HIS A 182 -1.51 3.03 -20.05
CA HIS A 182 -1.38 1.58 -19.96
C HIS A 182 -2.08 0.89 -21.15
N PRO A 183 -1.41 0.00 -21.90
CA PRO A 183 -1.96 -0.64 -23.09
C PRO A 183 -3.25 -1.42 -22.83
N LEU A 184 -3.35 -2.05 -21.63
CA LEU A 184 -4.55 -2.80 -21.24
C LEU A 184 -5.82 -1.96 -21.23
N LEU A 185 -5.77 -0.66 -20.89
CA LEU A 185 -6.97 0.16 -20.92
C LEU A 185 -7.59 0.19 -22.32
N ILE A 186 -6.76 0.39 -23.33
CA ILE A 186 -7.21 0.47 -24.72
C ILE A 186 -7.74 -0.88 -25.20
N SER A 187 -6.98 -1.98 -24.96
CA SER A 187 -7.36 -3.32 -25.41
C SER A 187 -8.64 -3.82 -24.74
N GLU A 188 -8.77 -3.64 -23.42
CA GLU A 188 -9.97 -4.04 -22.68
C GLU A 188 -11.18 -3.18 -23.05
N THR A 189 -10.99 -1.87 -23.27
CA THR A 189 -12.08 -0.99 -23.71
C THR A 189 -12.58 -1.38 -25.09
N ILE A 190 -11.68 -1.71 -26.03
CA ILE A 190 -12.05 -2.19 -27.38
C ILE A 190 -12.78 -3.53 -27.28
N ALA A 191 -12.30 -4.47 -26.44
CA ALA A 191 -12.94 -5.76 -26.26
C ALA A 191 -14.35 -5.62 -25.68
N ALA A 192 -14.53 -4.77 -24.67
CA ALA A 192 -15.83 -4.47 -24.09
C ALA A 192 -16.77 -3.78 -25.08
N ASP A 193 -16.27 -2.87 -25.91
CA ASP A 193 -17.07 -2.20 -26.94
C ASP A 193 -17.54 -3.16 -28.04
N LYS A 194 -16.64 -4.07 -28.45
CA LYS A 194 -16.98 -5.14 -29.41
C LYS A 194 -18.05 -6.10 -28.84
N GLN A 195 -17.86 -6.55 -27.61
CA GLN A 195 -18.81 -7.42 -26.90
C GLN A 195 -20.19 -6.75 -26.77
N ARG A 196 -20.20 -5.47 -26.42
CA ARG A 196 -21.42 -4.65 -26.38
C ARG A 196 -22.10 -4.64 -27.72
N GLY A 197 -21.38 -4.40 -28.82
CA GLY A 197 -21.90 -4.41 -30.17
C GLY A 197 -22.53 -5.75 -30.56
N GLU A 198 -21.91 -6.87 -30.21
CA GLU A 198 -22.43 -8.22 -30.45
C GLU A 198 -23.76 -8.48 -29.73
N ILE A 199 -23.87 -8.03 -28.46
CA ILE A 199 -25.09 -8.15 -27.65
C ILE A 199 -26.21 -7.29 -28.25
N LEU A 200 -25.90 -6.04 -28.59
CA LEU A 200 -26.89 -5.13 -29.22
C LEU A 200 -27.40 -5.63 -30.54
N LEU A 201 -26.57 -6.34 -31.32
CA LEU A 201 -26.94 -6.93 -32.61
C LEU A 201 -27.65 -8.28 -32.47
N GLY A 202 -27.85 -8.79 -31.24
CA GLY A 202 -28.52 -10.06 -30.99
C GLY A 202 -27.73 -11.28 -31.46
N LYS A 203 -26.44 -11.15 -31.72
CA LYS A 203 -25.57 -12.28 -32.03
C LYS A 203 -25.24 -13.01 -30.72
N LYS A 204 -25.87 -14.16 -30.47
CA LYS A 204 -25.41 -15.10 -29.45
C LYS A 204 -23.98 -15.49 -29.81
N SER A 205 -23.02 -15.18 -28.95
CA SER A 205 -21.69 -15.73 -29.01
C SER A 205 -21.75 -17.23 -28.66
N THR A 206 -22.02 -18.06 -29.65
CA THR A 206 -21.76 -19.49 -29.55
C THR A 206 -20.26 -19.69 -29.79
N MET A 207 -19.47 -19.54 -28.79
CA MET A 207 -18.15 -20.18 -28.77
C MET A 207 -18.38 -21.69 -28.57
N ALA A 208 -18.57 -22.41 -29.65
CA ALA A 208 -18.33 -23.83 -29.67
C ALA A 208 -16.85 -24.04 -29.99
N PRO A 209 -16.13 -24.83 -29.20
CA PRO A 209 -14.82 -25.31 -29.61
C PRO A 209 -15.02 -26.45 -30.61
N ASN A 210 -14.38 -26.35 -31.74
CA ASN A 210 -14.18 -27.35 -32.78
C ASN A 210 -15.05 -27.29 -34.05
N GLY A 211 -14.36 -27.01 -35.12
CA GLY A 211 -14.32 -27.79 -36.35
C GLY A 211 -15.52 -27.69 -37.29
N GLU A 212 -15.21 -27.25 -38.50
CA GLU A 212 -15.86 -27.60 -39.75
C GLU A 212 -17.33 -27.20 -39.93
N SER A 213 -17.58 -26.27 -40.82
CA SER A 213 -18.69 -26.41 -41.73
C SER A 213 -18.55 -25.57 -42.99
N GLU A 214 -18.39 -26.25 -44.08
CA GLU A 214 -18.96 -25.84 -45.37
C GLU A 214 -20.46 -25.68 -45.21
N GLY A 215 -21.03 -24.60 -45.71
CA GLY A 215 -22.48 -24.38 -45.70
C GLY A 215 -22.88 -23.09 -46.43
N THR A 216 -23.22 -23.25 -47.68
CA THR A 216 -23.96 -22.41 -48.63
C THR A 216 -24.72 -21.19 -48.05
N PRO A 217 -24.75 -20.07 -48.78
CA PRO A 217 -25.51 -18.89 -48.41
C PRO A 217 -26.99 -19.09 -48.70
N ASN A 218 -27.77 -19.50 -47.71
CA ASN A 218 -29.20 -19.51 -47.81
C ASN A 218 -29.81 -18.41 -46.96
N THR A 219 -30.50 -17.53 -47.63
CA THR A 219 -31.40 -16.47 -47.27
C THR A 219 -32.08 -16.66 -45.91
N ILE A 220 -31.61 -15.97 -44.89
CA ILE A 220 -32.33 -15.84 -43.62
C ILE A 220 -33.21 -14.59 -43.73
N ARG A 221 -34.45 -14.79 -44.19
CA ARG A 221 -35.56 -13.91 -43.86
C ARG A 221 -35.99 -14.21 -42.42
N GLY A 222 -35.27 -13.69 -41.45
CA GLY A 222 -35.70 -13.57 -40.08
C GLY A 222 -35.68 -12.09 -39.75
N GLY A 223 -36.82 -11.51 -39.44
CA GLY A 223 -36.95 -10.11 -39.09
C GLY A 223 -35.95 -9.77 -37.96
N HIS A 224 -34.94 -9.05 -38.30
CA HIS A 224 -34.06 -8.41 -37.31
C HIS A 224 -34.91 -7.33 -36.62
N GLN A 225 -35.54 -7.69 -35.51
CA GLN A 225 -35.98 -6.71 -34.54
C GLN A 225 -34.71 -6.02 -34.02
N GLN A 226 -34.39 -4.90 -34.66
CA GLN A 226 -33.31 -4.03 -34.25
C GLN A 226 -33.65 -3.55 -32.84
N ARG A 227 -33.03 -4.14 -31.81
CA ARG A 227 -33.26 -3.74 -30.43
C ARG A 227 -32.67 -2.35 -30.26
N PHE A 228 -33.51 -1.35 -30.24
CA PHE A 228 -33.11 0.01 -29.92
C PHE A 228 -32.85 0.13 -28.40
N ILE A 229 -31.60 0.06 -28.02
CA ILE A 229 -31.19 0.45 -26.68
C ILE A 229 -31.08 1.97 -26.64
N SER A 230 -31.57 2.59 -25.57
CA SER A 230 -31.40 4.03 -25.43
C SER A 230 -29.91 4.39 -25.53
N THR A 231 -29.60 5.49 -26.19
CA THR A 231 -28.23 5.98 -26.38
C THR A 231 -27.53 6.15 -25.00
N LEU A 232 -28.30 6.59 -24.01
CA LEU A 232 -27.78 6.78 -22.65
C LEU A 232 -27.36 5.44 -22.00
N LEU A 233 -28.20 4.39 -22.11
CA LEU A 233 -27.87 3.09 -21.56
C LEU A 233 -26.61 2.49 -22.21
N SER A 234 -26.52 2.65 -23.55
CA SER A 234 -25.32 2.25 -24.30
C SER A 234 -24.05 2.94 -23.78
N GLN A 235 -24.13 4.22 -23.42
CA GLN A 235 -23.01 4.96 -22.82
C GLN A 235 -22.72 4.52 -21.39
N VAL A 236 -23.74 4.21 -20.59
CA VAL A 236 -23.54 3.67 -19.21
C VAL A 236 -22.75 2.36 -19.26
N LEU A 237 -23.09 1.45 -20.18
CA LEU A 237 -22.35 0.19 -20.37
C LEU A 237 -20.88 0.44 -20.75
N PHE A 238 -20.63 1.39 -21.63
CA PHE A 238 -19.28 1.77 -22.04
C PHE A 238 -18.46 2.38 -20.90
N VAL A 239 -19.05 3.31 -20.16
CA VAL A 239 -18.42 3.95 -18.99
C VAL A 239 -18.08 2.90 -17.93
N ARG A 240 -18.99 1.96 -17.67
CA ARG A 240 -18.71 0.86 -16.72
C ARG A 240 -17.50 0.04 -17.13
N ALA A 241 -17.44 -0.42 -18.36
CA ALA A 241 -16.34 -1.24 -18.86
C ALA A 241 -14.98 -0.51 -18.76
N ARG A 242 -14.98 0.77 -19.16
CA ARG A 242 -13.78 1.63 -19.08
C ARG A 242 -13.35 1.90 -17.65
N LEU A 243 -14.31 2.12 -16.77
CA LEU A 243 -14.07 2.35 -15.37
C LEU A 243 -13.50 1.11 -14.66
N GLU A 244 -14.00 -0.09 -14.99
CA GLU A 244 -13.47 -1.34 -14.46
C GLU A 244 -12.02 -1.58 -14.89
N SER A 245 -11.73 -1.41 -16.17
CA SER A 245 -10.36 -1.57 -16.69
C SER A 245 -9.42 -0.56 -16.07
N TYR A 246 -9.84 0.71 -15.92
CA TYR A 246 -9.06 1.74 -15.27
C TYR A 246 -8.85 1.46 -13.78
N TYR A 247 -9.89 0.99 -13.07
CA TYR A 247 -9.81 0.65 -11.65
C TYR A 247 -8.74 -0.42 -11.39
N LYS A 248 -8.72 -1.50 -12.17
CA LYS A 248 -7.71 -2.56 -12.05
C LYS A 248 -6.29 -2.00 -12.22
N ILE A 249 -6.05 -1.22 -13.26
CA ILE A 249 -4.75 -0.62 -13.53
C ILE A 249 -4.35 0.34 -12.39
N ALA A 250 -5.27 1.17 -11.94
CA ALA A 250 -5.03 2.12 -10.87
C ALA A 250 -4.77 1.44 -9.51
N LEU A 251 -5.47 0.33 -9.24
CA LEU A 251 -5.31 -0.47 -8.02
C LEU A 251 -3.88 -1.01 -7.90
N TYR A 252 -3.39 -1.71 -8.90
CA TYR A 252 -2.03 -2.26 -8.88
C TYR A 252 -0.98 -1.15 -8.79
N ARG A 253 -1.14 -0.08 -9.56
CA ARG A 253 -0.27 1.09 -9.48
C ARG A 253 -0.28 1.73 -8.08
N PHE A 254 -1.43 1.80 -7.42
CA PHE A 254 -1.55 2.34 -6.07
C PHE A 254 -0.83 1.47 -5.06
N ILE A 255 -1.01 0.14 -5.12
CA ILE A 255 -0.32 -0.83 -4.26
C ILE A 255 1.21 -0.69 -4.40
N ASP A 256 1.71 -0.68 -5.63
CA ASP A 256 3.14 -0.51 -5.92
C ASP A 256 3.67 0.83 -5.41
N ASN A 257 2.92 1.91 -5.63
CA ASN A 257 3.32 3.24 -5.17
C ASN A 257 3.36 3.33 -3.63
N VAL A 258 2.40 2.74 -2.92
CA VAL A 258 2.43 2.69 -1.44
C VAL A 258 3.65 1.90 -0.98
N ALA A 259 3.92 0.75 -1.58
CA ALA A 259 5.08 -0.07 -1.22
C ALA A 259 6.40 0.66 -1.48
N MET A 260 6.58 1.24 -2.67
CA MET A 260 7.86 1.82 -3.08
C MET A 260 8.07 3.25 -2.59
N GLN A 261 7.04 4.13 -2.75
CA GLN A 261 7.21 5.55 -2.46
C GLN A 261 6.98 5.88 -0.98
N VAL A 262 6.17 5.10 -0.26
CA VAL A 262 5.94 5.33 1.16
C VAL A 262 6.80 4.40 2.00
N VAL A 263 6.65 3.08 1.85
CA VAL A 263 7.33 2.13 2.73
C VAL A 263 8.82 2.08 2.45
N GLU A 264 9.25 1.77 1.23
CA GLU A 264 10.69 1.64 0.93
C GLU A 264 11.44 2.98 1.05
N ARG A 265 10.83 4.07 0.59
CA ARG A 265 11.49 5.37 0.54
C ARG A 265 11.51 6.09 1.89
N HIS A 266 10.41 6.04 2.65
CA HIS A 266 10.27 6.80 3.89
C HIS A 266 10.34 5.91 5.13
N VAL A 267 9.62 4.78 5.18
CA VAL A 267 9.59 3.94 6.39
C VAL A 267 10.90 3.15 6.55
N LEU A 268 11.37 2.50 5.50
CA LEU A 268 12.62 1.72 5.50
C LEU A 268 13.83 2.50 4.96
N GLY A 269 13.61 3.75 4.56
CA GLY A 269 14.61 4.61 3.93
C GLY A 269 15.69 5.15 4.88
N PRO A 270 16.50 6.11 4.42
CA PRO A 270 17.67 6.62 5.15
C PRO A 270 17.36 7.24 6.53
N LYS A 271 16.13 7.72 6.74
CA LYS A 271 15.67 8.27 8.02
C LYS A 271 15.05 7.23 8.94
N CYS A 272 15.10 5.94 8.58
CA CYS A 272 14.59 4.86 9.41
C CYS A 272 15.21 4.91 10.82
N PRO A 273 14.43 4.78 11.89
CA PRO A 273 14.90 4.84 13.28
C PRO A 273 16.06 3.89 13.56
N MET A 274 16.10 2.75 12.88
CA MET A 274 17.17 1.77 13.02
C MET A 274 18.54 2.28 12.56
N LEU A 275 18.57 3.27 11.66
CA LEU A 275 19.79 3.88 11.11
C LEU A 275 20.19 5.16 11.84
N THR A 276 19.30 5.72 12.67
CA THR A 276 19.54 6.98 13.38
C THR A 276 20.50 6.82 14.56
N VAL A 277 20.55 5.63 15.17
CA VAL A 277 21.53 5.31 16.23
C VAL A 277 22.88 4.99 15.57
N SER A 278 23.63 6.02 15.23
CA SER A 278 24.91 5.92 14.54
C SER A 278 25.98 6.77 15.22
N VAL A 279 27.25 6.48 14.97
CA VAL A 279 28.38 7.29 15.47
C VAL A 279 28.22 8.76 15.08
N LYS A 280 27.70 9.05 13.88
CA LYS A 280 27.45 10.42 13.41
C LYS A 280 26.41 11.16 14.27
N THR A 281 25.39 10.47 14.73
CA THR A 281 24.36 11.05 15.59
C THR A 281 24.94 11.50 16.93
N PHE A 282 25.76 10.66 17.54
CA PHE A 282 26.41 10.97 18.80
C PHE A 282 27.57 11.97 18.68
N ALA A 283 28.27 12.01 17.55
CA ALA A 283 29.31 13.00 17.30
C ALA A 283 28.80 14.44 17.19
N ASN A 284 27.51 14.62 16.96
CA ASN A 284 26.86 15.94 16.87
C ASN A 284 26.29 16.42 18.24
N LEU A 285 26.33 15.58 19.28
CA LEU A 285 25.88 15.95 20.62
C LEU A 285 26.92 16.81 21.30
N ASN A 286 26.48 17.75 22.15
CA ASN A 286 27.36 18.52 23.01
C ASN A 286 27.82 17.68 24.21
N ASP A 287 28.81 18.17 24.97
CA ASP A 287 29.39 17.44 26.11
C ASP A 287 28.35 17.15 27.22
N GLU A 288 27.37 18.04 27.44
CA GLU A 288 26.32 17.84 28.43
C GLU A 288 25.37 16.72 28.01
N GLU A 289 24.98 16.72 26.74
CA GLU A 289 24.13 15.66 26.15
C GLU A 289 24.85 14.31 26.13
N LEU A 290 26.15 14.29 25.78
CA LEU A 290 26.98 13.09 25.85
C LEU A 290 27.12 12.55 27.29
N ASN A 291 27.31 13.44 28.25
CA ASN A 291 27.35 13.06 29.67
C ASN A 291 25.99 12.53 30.16
N SER A 292 24.86 13.05 29.66
CA SER A 292 23.54 12.53 30.01
C SER A 292 23.31 11.12 29.48
N VAL A 293 23.83 10.82 28.27
CA VAL A 293 23.71 9.50 27.62
C VAL A 293 24.66 8.47 28.16
N ALA A 294 25.95 8.84 28.37
CA ALA A 294 27.02 7.90 28.67
C ALA A 294 27.76 8.23 29.97
N GLY A 295 27.34 9.26 30.69
CA GLY A 295 27.95 9.63 32.00
C GLY A 295 27.80 8.50 33.01
N GLU A 296 28.88 8.30 33.78
CA GLU A 296 28.83 7.34 34.88
C GLU A 296 27.95 7.85 36.01
N ASP A 297 27.19 6.96 36.63
CA ASP A 297 26.45 7.25 37.84
C ASP A 297 27.40 7.64 38.96
N GLU A 298 27.02 8.58 39.82
CA GLU A 298 27.84 8.96 41.00
C GLU A 298 28.23 7.76 41.87
N THR A 299 27.36 6.74 41.93
CA THR A 299 27.63 5.48 42.63
C THR A 299 28.77 4.71 41.99
N ASP A 300 28.81 4.63 40.66
CA ASP A 300 29.86 3.92 39.92
C ASP A 300 31.20 4.67 40.00
N ILE A 301 31.17 6.00 39.94
CA ILE A 301 32.33 6.85 40.15
C ILE A 301 32.95 6.61 41.54
N ARG A 302 32.11 6.54 42.60
CA ARG A 302 32.54 6.26 43.96
C ARG A 302 33.12 4.85 44.12
N ILE A 303 32.48 3.85 43.50
CA ILE A 303 32.96 2.47 43.50
C ILE A 303 34.30 2.38 42.78
N ARG A 304 34.42 2.98 41.61
CA ARG A 304 35.67 3.03 40.85
C ARG A 304 36.80 3.65 41.66
N ALA A 305 36.57 4.84 42.22
CA ALA A 305 37.55 5.53 43.03
C ALA A 305 37.98 4.69 44.25
N ARG A 306 37.08 3.92 44.86
CA ARG A 306 37.38 2.98 45.95
C ARG A 306 38.26 1.82 45.47
N LEU A 307 37.91 1.21 44.35
CA LEU A 307 38.65 0.09 43.77
C LEU A 307 40.04 0.52 43.30
N GLU A 308 40.20 1.69 42.73
CA GLU A 308 41.50 2.26 42.34
C GLU A 308 42.40 2.50 43.55
N ARG A 309 41.85 3.03 44.65
CA ARG A 309 42.58 3.17 45.90
C ARG A 309 43.01 1.82 46.49
N GLN A 310 42.13 0.80 46.43
CA GLN A 310 42.47 -0.55 46.85
C GLN A 310 43.55 -1.16 45.96
N ARG A 311 43.44 -1.05 44.66
CA ARG A 311 44.45 -1.51 43.70
C ARG A 311 45.83 -0.86 43.99
N SER A 312 45.83 0.45 44.14
CA SER A 312 47.07 1.18 44.46
C SER A 312 47.73 0.70 45.75
N ARG A 313 46.93 0.42 46.80
CA ARG A 313 47.44 -0.15 48.07
C ARG A 313 48.04 -1.55 47.87
N TYR A 314 47.37 -2.41 47.06
CA TYR A 314 47.91 -3.74 46.82
C TYR A 314 49.17 -3.71 45.98
N VAL A 315 49.29 -2.84 45.00
CA VAL A 315 50.49 -2.67 44.18
C VAL A 315 51.65 -2.21 45.07
N GLN A 316 51.44 -1.20 45.95
CA GLN A 316 52.46 -0.74 46.89
C GLN A 316 52.88 -1.82 47.90
N ALA A 317 51.90 -2.64 48.32
CA ALA A 317 52.23 -3.75 49.24
C ALA A 317 53.07 -4.83 48.55
N LEU A 318 52.71 -5.15 47.26
CA LEU A 318 53.47 -6.10 46.45
C LEU A 318 54.93 -5.62 46.22
N GLU A 319 55.11 -4.36 45.84
CA GLU A 319 56.43 -3.77 45.66
C GLU A 319 57.29 -3.81 46.94
N LYS A 320 56.65 -3.53 48.09
CA LYS A 320 57.35 -3.64 49.38
C LYS A 320 57.72 -5.09 49.68
N TRP A 321 56.81 -6.04 49.41
CA TRP A 321 57.09 -7.46 49.63
C TRP A 321 58.22 -7.97 48.73
N GLU A 322 58.20 -7.58 47.42
CA GLU A 322 59.31 -7.93 46.52
C GLU A 322 60.67 -7.37 46.94
N ARG A 323 60.70 -6.13 47.42
CA ARG A 323 61.92 -5.53 47.97
C ARG A 323 62.43 -6.30 49.19
N LEU A 324 61.52 -6.72 50.09
CA LEU A 324 61.89 -7.49 51.28
C LEU A 324 62.36 -8.92 50.94
N ARG A 325 61.83 -9.49 49.86
CA ARG A 325 62.25 -10.81 49.38
C ARG A 325 63.63 -10.79 48.69
N ALA A 326 64.04 -9.66 48.17
CA ALA A 326 65.31 -9.46 47.46
C ALA A 326 66.51 -9.11 48.43
N LEU A 327 66.20 -8.90 49.69
CA LEU A 327 67.20 -8.75 50.81
C LEU A 327 67.47 -10.10 51.47
#